data_d59b77f28e5f607235d9e7b829b04c03
#
_entry.id   d59b77f28e5f607235d9e7b829b04c03
#
_cell.length_a   1.000
_cell.length_b   1.000
_cell.length_c   1.000
_cell.angle_alpha   90.00
_cell.angle_beta   90.00
_cell.angle_gamma   90.00
#
_symmetry.space_group_name_H-M   'P 1'
#
loop_
_entity.id
_entity.type
_entity.pdbx_description
1 polymer ?
#
loop_
_entity_poly.entity_id
_entity_poly.type
_entity_poly.pdbx_seq_one_letter_code
_entity_poly.pdbx_strand_id
1 'polypeptide(L)'
;MSTDRYEIDRGKDFGHLEHAPIVEAVIEIKCPPQVPWNEDTIPDEVGKLLSGYQLLDSRSEYSQTVNFEDNVPIPESMEKVGWKGVRYRSEDESYIAAFNRDGFVFSRVGRYETWEKFSAEASRVWKVHRSLARPSDVHRIGLRFINRIRLPGSGIDLDDFIYPGPQPPKNLGFPIVSFLHKDTFAVPGNPYLINIIRTSSPSPSAGGDVDYAIILDIDVYLQETFEVDDLKIEGHLEDMRILKNEVFWGSIPRPLLENLRGDSG
;
A
#
# COMPACT_ATOMS: atom_id res chain seq x y z
N MET A 1 -26.19 -7.74 -14.80
CA MET A 1 -24.74 -7.46 -14.74
C MET A 1 -24.08 -8.43 -15.68
N SER A 2 -23.26 -7.97 -16.62
CA SER A 2 -22.56 -8.85 -17.58
C SER A 2 -21.71 -9.84 -16.80
N THR A 3 -21.84 -11.13 -17.14
CA THR A 3 -21.07 -12.24 -16.55
C THR A 3 -19.74 -12.42 -17.28
N ASP A 4 -19.36 -11.47 -18.14
CA ASP A 4 -18.14 -11.56 -18.91
C ASP A 4 -16.92 -11.39 -17.99
N ARG A 5 -16.00 -12.33 -18.10
CA ARG A 5 -14.74 -12.31 -17.38
C ARG A 5 -13.91 -11.10 -17.84
N TYR A 6 -13.40 -10.30 -16.89
CA TYR A 6 -12.44 -9.27 -17.20
C TYR A 6 -11.10 -9.92 -17.60
N GLU A 7 -10.58 -9.56 -18.77
CA GLU A 7 -9.29 -10.06 -19.27
C GLU A 7 -8.17 -9.13 -18.79
N ILE A 8 -7.22 -9.71 -18.01
CA ILE A 8 -6.06 -8.97 -17.51
C ILE A 8 -4.97 -9.06 -18.55
N ASP A 9 -4.75 -7.99 -19.30
CA ASP A 9 -3.72 -7.90 -20.33
C ASP A 9 -2.36 -7.57 -19.71
N ARG A 10 -1.53 -8.60 -19.46
CA ARG A 10 -0.15 -8.44 -18.94
C ARG A 10 0.78 -7.74 -19.92
N GLY A 11 0.46 -7.71 -21.21
CA GLY A 11 1.21 -7.00 -22.24
C GLY A 11 0.87 -5.52 -22.36
N LYS A 12 -0.13 -5.02 -21.60
CA LYS A 12 -0.55 -3.63 -21.67
C LYS A 12 0.54 -2.68 -21.17
N ASP A 13 0.98 -1.79 -22.06
CA ASP A 13 1.90 -0.72 -21.73
C ASP A 13 1.13 0.53 -21.28
N PHE A 14 1.43 1.01 -20.08
CA PHE A 14 0.87 2.24 -19.52
C PHE A 14 1.79 3.46 -19.74
N GLY A 15 2.98 3.23 -20.30
CA GLY A 15 4.02 4.24 -20.41
C GLY A 15 4.71 4.54 -19.07
N HIS A 16 5.82 5.25 -19.14
CA HIS A 16 6.59 5.67 -17.97
C HIS A 16 6.13 7.05 -17.50
N LEU A 17 6.12 7.26 -16.18
CA LEU A 17 5.91 8.56 -15.54
C LEU A 17 7.21 8.99 -14.86
N GLU A 18 7.87 10.01 -15.39
CA GLU A 18 9.11 10.55 -14.82
C GLU A 18 8.88 11.12 -13.41
N HIS A 19 7.70 11.70 -13.20
CA HIS A 19 7.26 12.31 -11.95
C HIS A 19 6.10 11.54 -11.30
N ALA A 20 6.22 10.20 -11.25
CA ALA A 20 5.20 9.37 -10.61
C ALA A 20 4.90 9.85 -9.18
N PRO A 21 3.62 10.08 -8.80
CA PRO A 21 3.27 10.63 -7.51
C PRO A 21 3.31 9.59 -6.38
N ILE A 22 3.92 8.44 -6.61
CA ILE A 22 3.99 7.32 -5.68
C ILE A 22 4.90 7.69 -4.51
N VAL A 23 4.35 7.65 -3.29
CA VAL A 23 5.10 7.88 -2.03
C VAL A 23 5.39 6.58 -1.29
N GLU A 24 4.59 5.54 -1.52
CA GLU A 24 4.82 4.21 -0.98
C GLU A 24 4.25 3.14 -1.91
N ALA A 25 5.00 2.04 -2.08
CA ALA A 25 4.53 0.81 -2.72
C ALA A 25 4.74 -0.35 -1.74
N VAL A 26 3.72 -1.20 -1.57
CA VAL A 26 3.71 -2.27 -0.57
C VAL A 26 3.31 -3.60 -1.20
N ILE A 27 4.07 -4.65 -0.91
CA ILE A 27 3.67 -6.04 -1.10
C ILE A 27 3.41 -6.64 0.27
N GLU A 28 2.24 -7.24 0.47
CA GLU A 28 1.88 -7.99 1.65
C GLU A 28 1.58 -9.45 1.29
N ILE A 29 2.17 -10.39 2.03
CA ILE A 29 1.89 -11.83 1.91
C ILE A 29 1.54 -12.36 3.30
N LYS A 30 0.28 -12.72 3.53
CA LYS A 30 -0.16 -13.36 4.77
C LYS A 30 0.09 -14.84 4.68
N CYS A 31 1.04 -15.30 5.47
CA CYS A 31 1.50 -16.69 5.52
C CYS A 31 2.13 -16.95 6.90
N PRO A 32 1.41 -17.55 7.84
CA PRO A 32 1.96 -17.80 9.15
C PRO A 32 3.12 -18.81 9.07
N PRO A 33 4.17 -18.64 9.90
CA PRO A 33 5.26 -19.60 9.94
C PRO A 33 4.77 -20.97 10.47
N GLN A 34 5.37 -22.06 9.95
CA GLN A 34 5.05 -23.43 10.44
C GLN A 34 5.38 -23.61 11.92
N VAL A 35 6.45 -22.97 12.40
CA VAL A 35 6.84 -22.96 13.81
C VAL A 35 6.76 -21.54 14.33
N PRO A 36 6.09 -21.28 15.45
CA PRO A 36 6.05 -19.95 16.04
C PRO A 36 7.45 -19.37 16.23
N TRP A 37 7.65 -18.15 15.78
CA TRP A 37 8.91 -17.47 15.93
C TRP A 37 9.16 -17.05 17.38
N ASN A 38 10.41 -17.13 17.80
CA ASN A 38 10.85 -16.63 19.09
C ASN A 38 11.26 -15.15 18.95
N GLU A 39 10.64 -14.27 19.75
CA GLU A 39 10.88 -12.83 19.79
C GLU A 39 12.36 -12.48 20.01
N ASP A 40 13.08 -13.30 20.81
CA ASP A 40 14.48 -13.05 21.21
C ASP A 40 15.49 -13.48 20.14
N THR A 41 15.19 -14.47 19.31
CA THR A 41 16.16 -15.06 18.37
C THR A 41 15.94 -14.61 16.91
N ILE A 42 14.71 -14.37 16.49
CA ILE A 42 14.37 -13.99 15.11
C ILE A 42 15.10 -12.75 14.64
N PRO A 43 15.28 -11.68 15.45
CA PRO A 43 16.04 -10.53 14.98
C PRO A 43 17.46 -10.90 14.49
N ASP A 44 18.18 -11.71 15.26
CA ASP A 44 19.53 -12.15 14.89
C ASP A 44 19.54 -13.09 13.69
N GLU A 45 18.54 -13.97 13.58
CA GLU A 45 18.43 -14.93 12.47
C GLU A 45 18.15 -14.22 11.15
N VAL A 46 17.23 -13.26 11.14
CA VAL A 46 16.96 -12.41 9.97
C VAL A 46 18.20 -11.57 9.62
N GLY A 47 18.83 -10.91 10.60
CA GLY A 47 19.99 -10.06 10.39
C GLY A 47 21.17 -10.80 9.74
N LYS A 48 21.38 -12.07 10.06
CA LYS A 48 22.43 -12.91 9.43
C LYS A 48 22.17 -13.21 7.95
N LEU A 49 20.91 -13.27 7.54
CA LEU A 49 20.50 -13.65 6.18
C LEU A 49 20.18 -12.45 5.28
N LEU A 50 19.82 -11.32 5.88
CA LEU A 50 19.36 -10.13 5.17
C LEU A 50 20.46 -9.09 5.04
N SER A 51 21.39 -9.32 4.09
CA SER A 51 22.45 -8.36 3.80
C SER A 51 21.93 -7.03 3.24
N GLY A 52 22.58 -5.91 3.59
CA GLY A 52 22.20 -4.55 3.14
C GLY A 52 21.00 -3.96 3.87
N TYR A 53 20.62 -4.55 5.01
CA TYR A 53 19.55 -4.07 5.87
C TYR A 53 19.98 -4.02 7.32
N GLN A 54 19.42 -3.09 8.07
CA GLN A 54 19.62 -2.94 9.51
C GLN A 54 18.31 -3.08 10.25
N LEU A 55 18.34 -3.62 11.46
CA LEU A 55 17.18 -3.71 12.33
C LEU A 55 16.64 -2.30 12.61
N LEU A 56 15.39 -2.07 12.22
CA LEU A 56 14.70 -0.81 12.46
C LEU A 56 14.02 -0.82 13.83
N ASP A 57 13.18 -1.82 14.07
CA ASP A 57 12.49 -2.01 15.35
C ASP A 57 11.92 -3.43 15.50
N SER A 58 11.56 -3.75 16.76
CA SER A 58 10.74 -4.89 17.15
C SER A 58 9.37 -4.37 17.59
N ARG A 59 8.30 -4.92 17.02
CA ARG A 59 6.93 -4.44 17.23
C ARG A 59 6.12 -5.38 18.10
N SER A 60 5.36 -4.77 18.99
CA SER A 60 4.36 -5.48 19.81
C SER A 60 2.98 -4.84 19.60
N GLU A 61 1.96 -5.65 19.83
CA GLU A 61 0.57 -5.21 19.81
C GLU A 61 0.11 -5.00 21.26
N TYR A 62 -0.61 -3.91 21.48
CA TYR A 62 -1.16 -3.57 22.79
C TYR A 62 -2.67 -3.39 22.65
N SER A 63 -3.40 -3.89 23.64
CA SER A 63 -4.81 -3.61 23.85
C SER A 63 -4.95 -2.54 24.91
N GLN A 64 -5.81 -1.55 24.66
CA GLN A 64 -6.15 -0.53 25.64
C GLN A 64 -7.63 -0.65 25.99
N THR A 65 -7.92 -0.80 27.29
CA THR A 65 -9.28 -0.71 27.83
C THR A 65 -9.56 0.73 28.19
N VAL A 66 -10.67 1.27 27.68
CA VAL A 66 -11.13 2.63 27.96
C VAL A 66 -12.51 2.53 28.59
N ASN A 67 -12.64 2.97 29.83
CA ASN A 67 -13.93 3.15 30.48
C ASN A 67 -14.44 4.58 30.25
N PHE A 68 -15.75 4.75 30.33
CA PHE A 68 -16.38 6.07 30.23
C PHE A 68 -17.07 6.41 31.56
N GLU A 69 -16.64 7.48 32.20
CA GLU A 69 -17.37 8.13 33.31
C GLU A 69 -17.88 9.48 32.81
N ASP A 70 -19.18 9.73 32.98
CA ASP A 70 -19.85 10.95 32.50
C ASP A 70 -19.56 11.30 31.00
N ASN A 71 -19.45 10.26 30.13
CA ASN A 71 -19.04 10.41 28.72
C ASN A 71 -17.60 10.88 28.51
N VAL A 72 -16.76 10.89 29.52
CA VAL A 72 -15.33 11.19 29.42
C VAL A 72 -14.55 9.85 29.34
N PRO A 73 -13.72 9.64 28.32
CA PRO A 73 -12.92 8.43 28.25
C PRO A 73 -11.81 8.45 29.29
N ILE A 74 -11.78 7.42 30.14
CA ILE A 74 -10.72 7.20 31.13
C ILE A 74 -9.94 5.95 30.72
N PRO A 75 -8.65 6.07 30.34
CA PRO A 75 -7.82 4.92 30.05
C PRO A 75 -7.60 4.09 31.33
N GLU A 76 -8.04 2.83 31.37
CA GLU A 76 -7.94 1.98 32.54
C GLU A 76 -6.68 1.11 32.51
N SER A 77 -6.37 0.51 31.38
CA SER A 77 -5.20 -0.35 31.26
C SER A 77 -4.67 -0.40 29.83
N MET A 78 -3.37 -0.68 29.73
CA MET A 78 -2.69 -0.97 28.47
C MET A 78 -1.96 -2.32 28.64
N GLU A 79 -2.42 -3.33 27.96
CA GLU A 79 -1.86 -4.67 28.03
C GLU A 79 -1.15 -5.07 26.75
N LYS A 80 0.06 -5.67 26.86
CA LYS A 80 0.76 -6.26 25.71
C LYS A 80 0.00 -7.50 25.27
N VAL A 81 -0.65 -7.45 24.10
CA VAL A 81 -1.35 -8.60 23.50
C VAL A 81 -0.36 -9.63 23.00
N GLY A 82 0.76 -9.17 22.42
CA GLY A 82 1.81 -10.03 21.97
C GLY A 82 2.84 -9.34 21.09
N TRP A 83 3.90 -10.04 20.81
CA TRP A 83 4.88 -9.61 19.83
C TRP A 83 4.33 -9.81 18.42
N LYS A 84 4.50 -8.80 17.55
CA LYS A 84 3.98 -8.79 16.19
C LYS A 84 5.02 -9.21 15.15
N GLY A 85 6.29 -8.84 15.37
CA GLY A 85 7.37 -9.09 14.41
C GLY A 85 8.45 -8.02 14.45
N VAL A 86 9.40 -8.12 13.52
CA VAL A 86 10.53 -7.19 13.38
C VAL A 86 10.50 -6.49 12.04
N ARG A 87 11.02 -5.26 12.00
CA ARG A 87 11.24 -4.52 10.75
C ARG A 87 12.73 -4.24 10.55
N TYR A 88 13.11 -4.32 9.29
CA TYR A 88 14.43 -3.96 8.80
C TYR A 88 14.31 -2.86 7.76
N ARG A 89 15.28 -1.95 7.75
CA ARG A 89 15.39 -0.88 6.76
C ARG A 89 16.65 -1.10 5.94
N SER A 90 16.57 -0.92 4.61
CA SER A 90 17.75 -0.94 3.74
C SER A 90 18.72 0.20 4.09
N GLU A 91 20.02 0.01 3.81
CA GLU A 91 21.06 1.00 4.11
C GLU A 91 20.83 2.35 3.40
N ASP A 92 20.21 2.34 2.22
CA ASP A 92 19.81 3.53 1.47
C ASP A 92 18.47 4.12 1.94
N GLU A 93 17.90 3.58 3.01
CA GLU A 93 16.63 3.95 3.63
C GLU A 93 15.39 3.84 2.73
N SER A 94 15.53 3.25 1.55
CA SER A 94 14.47 3.23 0.55
C SER A 94 13.50 2.07 0.67
N TYR A 95 13.86 1.01 1.41
CA TYR A 95 13.01 -0.16 1.62
C TYR A 95 12.83 -0.48 3.10
N ILE A 96 11.64 -1.00 3.42
CA ILE A 96 11.32 -1.56 4.74
C ILE A 96 10.80 -2.98 4.55
N ALA A 97 11.45 -3.94 5.19
CA ALA A 97 11.03 -5.33 5.23
C ALA A 97 10.50 -5.67 6.63
N ALA A 98 9.27 -6.15 6.73
CA ALA A 98 8.67 -6.59 7.98
C ALA A 98 8.45 -8.11 7.97
N PHE A 99 9.04 -8.75 8.97
CA PHE A 99 8.92 -10.18 9.24
C PHE A 99 7.94 -10.33 10.40
N ASN A 100 6.68 -10.61 10.09
CA ASN A 100 5.58 -10.65 11.05
C ASN A 100 5.18 -12.10 11.37
N ARG A 101 4.60 -12.31 12.55
CA ARG A 101 4.04 -13.61 12.96
C ARG A 101 2.93 -14.13 12.04
N ASP A 102 2.31 -13.26 11.26
CA ASP A 102 1.21 -13.58 10.36
C ASP A 102 1.59 -13.45 8.89
N GLY A 103 2.87 -13.15 8.59
CA GLY A 103 3.34 -13.04 7.22
C GLY A 103 4.44 -12.02 7.00
N PHE A 104 4.55 -11.59 5.77
CA PHE A 104 5.61 -10.74 5.24
C PHE A 104 5.03 -9.46 4.67
N VAL A 105 5.71 -8.33 4.91
CA VAL A 105 5.39 -7.05 4.27
C VAL A 105 6.68 -6.42 3.78
N PHE A 106 6.66 -5.96 2.53
CA PHE A 106 7.78 -5.28 1.92
C PHE A 106 7.32 -3.95 1.34
N SER A 107 7.94 -2.86 1.75
CA SER A 107 7.59 -1.50 1.33
C SER A 107 8.76 -0.81 0.66
N ARG A 108 8.49 -0.14 -0.46
CA ARG A 108 9.32 0.92 -1.02
C ARG A 108 8.79 2.25 -0.51
N VAL A 109 9.62 3.03 0.17
CA VAL A 109 9.27 4.35 0.71
C VAL A 109 10.04 5.45 -0.03
N GLY A 110 9.41 6.60 -0.21
CA GLY A 110 10.00 7.71 -0.98
C GLY A 110 9.89 7.52 -2.51
N ARG A 111 10.91 7.95 -3.25
CA ARG A 111 10.87 7.94 -4.72
C ARG A 111 10.79 6.52 -5.28
N TYR A 112 9.67 6.19 -5.89
CA TYR A 112 9.49 4.95 -6.64
C TYR A 112 10.21 5.04 -7.99
N GLU A 113 10.93 3.99 -8.38
CA GLU A 113 11.66 3.95 -9.65
C GLU A 113 10.90 3.10 -10.67
N THR A 114 11.02 1.78 -10.58
CA THR A 114 10.36 0.85 -11.50
C THR A 114 9.82 -0.37 -10.77
N TRP A 115 8.87 -1.05 -11.41
CA TRP A 115 8.33 -2.32 -10.93
C TRP A 115 9.40 -3.40 -10.82
N GLU A 116 10.26 -3.49 -11.83
CA GLU A 116 11.30 -4.52 -11.92
C GLU A 116 12.26 -4.44 -10.74
N LYS A 117 12.70 -3.23 -10.35
CA LYS A 117 13.56 -3.03 -9.18
C LYS A 117 12.82 -3.38 -7.89
N PHE A 118 11.58 -2.92 -7.75
CA PHE A 118 10.78 -3.15 -6.55
C PHE A 118 10.47 -4.64 -6.37
N SER A 119 9.98 -5.32 -7.42
CA SER A 119 9.61 -6.74 -7.36
C SER A 119 10.82 -7.66 -7.20
N ALA A 120 11.96 -7.35 -7.85
CA ALA A 120 13.19 -8.13 -7.70
C ALA A 120 13.71 -8.08 -6.26
N GLU A 121 13.73 -6.89 -5.65
CA GLU A 121 14.16 -6.75 -4.25
C GLU A 121 13.16 -7.38 -3.28
N ALA A 122 11.86 -7.23 -3.51
CA ALA A 122 10.83 -7.93 -2.75
C ALA A 122 11.00 -9.45 -2.81
N SER A 123 11.25 -10.01 -3.99
CA SER A 123 11.50 -11.45 -4.18
C SER A 123 12.76 -11.92 -3.44
N ARG A 124 13.84 -11.13 -3.46
CA ARG A 124 15.07 -11.43 -2.71
C ARG A 124 14.80 -11.52 -1.20
N VAL A 125 14.10 -10.52 -0.66
CA VAL A 125 13.78 -10.47 0.79
C VAL A 125 12.73 -11.52 1.17
N TRP A 126 11.77 -11.80 0.31
CA TRP A 126 10.80 -12.89 0.47
C TRP A 126 11.47 -14.25 0.66
N LYS A 127 12.54 -14.55 -0.08
CA LYS A 127 13.30 -15.80 0.07
C LYS A 127 13.89 -15.96 1.46
N VAL A 128 14.33 -14.86 2.09
CA VAL A 128 14.78 -14.88 3.49
C VAL A 128 13.62 -15.22 4.42
N HIS A 129 12.46 -14.55 4.27
CA HIS A 129 11.26 -14.85 5.05
C HIS A 129 10.86 -16.32 4.89
N ARG A 130 10.74 -16.79 3.66
CA ARG A 130 10.37 -18.17 3.35
C ARG A 130 11.32 -19.21 3.96
N SER A 131 12.62 -18.92 3.97
CA SER A 131 13.62 -19.84 4.55
C SER A 131 13.48 -20.00 6.07
N LEU A 132 13.11 -18.92 6.76
CA LEU A 132 12.91 -18.91 8.21
C LEU A 132 11.51 -19.38 8.63
N ALA A 133 10.47 -18.85 7.99
CA ALA A 133 9.08 -19.14 8.33
C ALA A 133 8.62 -20.51 7.84
N ARG A 134 9.13 -20.97 6.69
CA ARG A 134 8.73 -22.21 6.01
C ARG A 134 7.21 -22.36 5.91
N PRO A 135 6.48 -21.31 5.46
CA PRO A 135 5.04 -21.36 5.44
C PRO A 135 4.56 -22.44 4.47
N SER A 136 3.49 -23.16 4.83
CA SER A 136 2.83 -24.13 3.95
C SER A 136 1.89 -23.44 2.97
N ASP A 137 1.20 -22.41 3.46
CA ASP A 137 0.10 -21.78 2.76
C ASP A 137 0.21 -20.25 2.78
N VAL A 138 -0.29 -19.64 1.71
CA VAL A 138 -0.58 -18.21 1.62
C VAL A 138 -2.08 -18.03 1.79
N HIS A 139 -2.49 -17.10 2.66
CA HIS A 139 -3.89 -16.79 2.93
C HIS A 139 -4.36 -15.48 2.30
N ARG A 140 -3.43 -14.58 2.01
CA ARG A 140 -3.67 -13.29 1.32
C ARG A 140 -2.40 -12.83 0.63
N ILE A 141 -2.56 -12.27 -0.55
CA ILE A 141 -1.56 -11.42 -1.21
C ILE A 141 -2.20 -10.06 -1.46
N GLY A 142 -1.44 -8.98 -1.25
CA GLY A 142 -1.86 -7.62 -1.57
C GLY A 142 -0.72 -6.83 -2.20
N LEU A 143 -1.07 -6.00 -3.17
CA LEU A 143 -0.21 -5.02 -3.80
C LEU A 143 -0.85 -3.65 -3.68
N ARG A 144 -0.25 -2.75 -2.92
CA ARG A 144 -0.79 -1.42 -2.60
C ARG A 144 0.16 -0.32 -3.04
N PHE A 145 -0.40 0.73 -3.65
CA PHE A 145 0.34 1.93 -4.03
C PHE A 145 -0.36 3.17 -3.49
N ILE A 146 0.39 3.97 -2.74
CA ILE A 146 -0.08 5.25 -2.20
C ILE A 146 0.51 6.36 -3.04
N ASN A 147 -0.37 7.11 -3.70
CA ASN A 147 -0.02 8.24 -4.54
C ASN A 147 -0.38 9.53 -3.83
N ARG A 148 0.51 10.52 -3.87
CA ARG A 148 0.29 11.85 -3.31
C ARG A 148 0.38 12.90 -4.41
N ILE A 149 -0.76 13.44 -4.78
CA ILE A 149 -0.91 14.46 -5.83
C ILE A 149 -0.99 15.82 -5.15
N ARG A 150 0.02 16.65 -5.33
CA ARG A 150 0.04 18.01 -4.78
C ARG A 150 -0.93 18.90 -5.54
N LEU A 151 -1.63 19.75 -4.80
CA LEU A 151 -2.56 20.73 -5.34
C LEU A 151 -1.88 22.12 -5.36
N PRO A 152 -2.02 22.92 -6.42
CA PRO A 152 -1.29 24.18 -6.59
C PRO A 152 -1.92 25.39 -5.85
N GLY A 153 -2.49 25.20 -4.66
CA GLY A 153 -3.09 26.27 -3.86
C GLY A 153 -4.57 26.08 -3.57
N SER A 154 -5.31 27.17 -3.35
CA SER A 154 -6.75 27.18 -3.03
C SER A 154 -7.61 27.53 -4.25
N GLY A 155 -8.88 27.10 -4.22
CA GLY A 155 -9.85 27.48 -5.28
C GLY A 155 -9.73 26.69 -6.56
N ILE A 156 -9.17 25.47 -6.50
CA ILE A 156 -9.01 24.54 -7.61
C ILE A 156 -10.24 23.64 -7.75
N ASP A 157 -10.53 23.23 -8.97
CA ASP A 157 -11.47 22.15 -9.25
C ASP A 157 -10.77 20.81 -9.02
N LEU A 158 -11.30 19.99 -8.13
CA LEU A 158 -10.70 18.70 -7.80
C LEU A 158 -10.85 17.70 -8.96
N ASP A 159 -11.80 17.90 -9.87
CA ASP A 159 -11.94 17.09 -11.08
C ASP A 159 -10.76 17.27 -12.06
N ASP A 160 -9.96 18.35 -11.92
CA ASP A 160 -8.72 18.53 -12.67
C ASP A 160 -7.57 17.63 -12.17
N PHE A 161 -7.74 16.99 -11.00
CA PHE A 161 -6.68 16.21 -10.35
C PHE A 161 -7.05 14.75 -10.11
N ILE A 162 -8.34 14.42 -9.95
CA ILE A 162 -8.78 13.07 -9.68
C ILE A 162 -10.21 12.78 -10.17
N TYR A 163 -10.42 11.62 -10.78
CA TYR A 163 -11.73 11.13 -11.21
C TYR A 163 -12.21 9.94 -10.37
N PRO A 164 -13.49 9.88 -10.01
CA PRO A 164 -14.35 11.06 -9.86
C PRO A 164 -13.88 11.89 -8.67
N GLY A 165 -13.97 13.18 -8.79
CA GLY A 165 -13.80 14.09 -7.68
C GLY A 165 -14.94 13.96 -6.64
N PRO A 166 -14.82 14.59 -5.48
CA PRO A 166 -15.86 14.57 -4.47
C PRO A 166 -17.10 15.31 -4.98
N GLN A 167 -18.27 14.67 -4.84
CA GLN A 167 -19.54 15.22 -5.29
C GLN A 167 -20.32 15.73 -4.08
N PRO A 168 -20.52 17.07 -3.90
CA PRO A 168 -21.36 17.58 -2.84
C PRO A 168 -22.84 17.23 -3.08
N PRO A 169 -23.67 17.21 -2.02
CA PRO A 169 -25.11 17.10 -2.19
C PRO A 169 -25.63 18.17 -3.15
N LYS A 170 -26.63 17.81 -3.98
CA LYS A 170 -27.26 18.77 -4.89
C LYS A 170 -27.78 19.98 -4.10
N ASN A 171 -27.54 21.17 -4.65
CA ASN A 171 -27.93 22.46 -4.07
C ASN A 171 -27.16 22.89 -2.79
N LEU A 172 -26.06 22.24 -2.45
CA LEU A 172 -25.18 22.70 -1.40
C LEU A 172 -24.11 23.61 -1.98
N GLY A 173 -24.20 24.93 -1.68
CA GLY A 173 -23.24 25.94 -2.19
C GLY A 173 -22.01 26.14 -1.30
N PHE A 174 -21.63 25.16 -0.47
CA PHE A 174 -20.47 25.26 0.42
C PHE A 174 -19.24 24.63 -0.18
N PRO A 175 -18.04 25.21 -0.01
CA PRO A 175 -16.81 24.62 -0.48
C PRO A 175 -16.48 23.33 0.28
N ILE A 176 -15.96 22.33 -0.43
CA ILE A 176 -15.42 21.11 0.17
C ILE A 176 -14.05 21.45 0.76
N VAL A 177 -13.84 21.29 2.07
CA VAL A 177 -12.54 21.50 2.74
C VAL A 177 -11.79 20.20 2.99
N SER A 178 -12.50 19.07 3.07
CA SER A 178 -11.91 17.73 3.16
C SER A 178 -12.91 16.70 2.68
N PHE A 179 -12.40 15.56 2.20
CA PHE A 179 -13.22 14.42 1.82
C PHE A 179 -12.49 13.09 2.07
N LEU A 180 -13.25 12.03 2.21
CA LEU A 180 -12.77 10.66 2.23
C LEU A 180 -13.78 9.78 1.48
N HIS A 181 -13.35 9.21 0.37
CA HIS A 181 -14.12 8.21 -0.38
C HIS A 181 -13.37 6.88 -0.36
N LYS A 182 -14.09 5.82 -0.10
CA LYS A 182 -13.57 4.45 -0.17
C LYS A 182 -14.53 3.60 -0.98
N ASP A 183 -14.02 3.01 -2.04
CA ASP A 183 -14.74 2.06 -2.87
C ASP A 183 -14.01 0.71 -2.86
N THR A 184 -14.77 -0.39 -2.96
CA THR A 184 -14.23 -1.73 -3.14
C THR A 184 -14.88 -2.35 -4.37
N PHE A 185 -14.04 -2.80 -5.30
CA PHE A 185 -14.46 -3.43 -6.55
C PHE A 185 -14.05 -4.89 -6.56
N ALA A 186 -14.92 -5.74 -7.11
CA ALA A 186 -14.57 -7.11 -7.47
C ALA A 186 -14.22 -7.14 -8.96
N VAL A 187 -13.11 -7.79 -9.33
CA VAL A 187 -12.71 -7.96 -10.73
C VAL A 187 -13.49 -9.11 -11.34
N PRO A 188 -14.37 -8.88 -12.33
CA PRO A 188 -15.27 -9.91 -12.84
C PRO A 188 -14.52 -11.15 -13.34
N GLY A 189 -14.93 -12.34 -12.86
CA GLY A 189 -14.33 -13.62 -13.24
C GLY A 189 -12.88 -13.85 -12.79
N ASN A 190 -12.35 -12.99 -11.93
CA ASN A 190 -11.03 -13.11 -11.31
C ASN A 190 -11.16 -13.07 -9.77
N PRO A 191 -10.18 -13.61 -9.03
CA PRO A 191 -10.27 -13.68 -7.57
C PRO A 191 -9.83 -12.39 -6.88
N TYR A 192 -9.63 -11.30 -7.61
CA TYR A 192 -9.08 -10.05 -7.08
C TYR A 192 -10.18 -9.09 -6.63
N LEU A 193 -9.87 -8.41 -5.52
CA LEU A 193 -10.60 -7.25 -5.03
C LEU A 193 -9.70 -6.02 -5.08
N ILE A 194 -10.28 -4.85 -5.30
CA ILE A 194 -9.57 -3.59 -5.40
C ILE A 194 -10.20 -2.59 -4.43
N ASN A 195 -9.45 -2.14 -3.44
CA ASN A 195 -9.81 -1.00 -2.61
C ASN A 195 -9.20 0.27 -3.20
N ILE A 196 -10.02 1.30 -3.37
CA ILE A 196 -9.59 2.62 -3.79
C ILE A 196 -9.99 3.61 -2.71
N ILE A 197 -9.00 4.28 -2.10
CA ILE A 197 -9.25 5.36 -1.16
C ILE A 197 -8.79 6.66 -1.81
N ARG A 198 -9.68 7.64 -1.86
CA ARG A 198 -9.39 9.01 -2.30
C ARG A 198 -9.70 9.95 -1.14
N THR A 199 -8.71 10.73 -0.75
CA THR A 199 -8.89 11.67 0.37
C THR A 199 -8.02 12.91 0.18
N SER A 200 -8.47 14.03 0.74
CA SER A 200 -7.62 15.21 0.88
C SER A 200 -6.73 15.10 2.11
N SER A 201 -5.50 15.56 2.01
CA SER A 201 -4.54 15.60 3.12
C SER A 201 -3.89 16.99 3.17
N PRO A 202 -3.84 17.64 4.33
CA PRO A 202 -3.02 18.83 4.48
C PRO A 202 -1.54 18.47 4.23
N SER A 203 -0.83 19.38 3.58
CA SER A 203 0.60 19.25 3.31
C SER A 203 1.34 20.37 4.00
N PRO A 204 2.40 20.13 4.78
CA PRO A 204 3.24 21.19 5.31
C PRO A 204 3.83 22.00 4.14
N SER A 205 3.63 23.32 4.16
CA SER A 205 4.29 24.25 3.23
C SER A 205 5.46 24.93 3.92
N ALA A 206 6.52 25.20 3.17
CA ALA A 206 7.69 25.91 3.68
C ALA A 206 7.40 27.39 4.05
N GLY A 207 6.25 27.93 3.62
CA GLY A 207 5.83 29.35 3.85
C GLY A 207 4.81 29.55 4.95
N GLY A 208 4.39 28.50 5.68
CA GLY A 208 3.38 28.58 6.73
C GLY A 208 1.93 28.51 6.20
N ASP A 209 1.70 28.52 4.91
CA ASP A 209 0.42 28.21 4.30
C ASP A 209 0.17 26.71 4.27
N VAL A 210 -1.09 26.31 4.34
CA VAL A 210 -1.45 24.89 4.29
C VAL A 210 -1.65 24.53 2.83
N ASP A 211 -0.66 23.83 2.25
CA ASP A 211 -0.85 23.17 0.96
C ASP A 211 -1.74 21.94 1.15
N TYR A 212 -2.48 21.58 0.11
CA TYR A 212 -3.30 20.38 0.10
C TYR A 212 -2.74 19.37 -0.90
N ALA A 213 -2.97 18.11 -0.61
CA ALA A 213 -2.69 17.03 -1.53
C ALA A 213 -3.90 16.08 -1.58
N ILE A 214 -4.09 15.44 -2.72
CA ILE A 214 -4.97 14.29 -2.84
C ILE A 214 -4.13 13.03 -2.62
N ILE A 215 -4.60 12.16 -1.76
CA ILE A 215 -4.08 10.80 -1.62
C ILE A 215 -4.99 9.88 -2.44
N LEU A 216 -4.39 9.20 -3.41
CA LEU A 216 -4.99 8.09 -4.13
C LEU A 216 -4.27 6.82 -3.71
N ASP A 217 -4.95 6.02 -2.89
CA ASP A 217 -4.45 4.77 -2.33
C ASP A 217 -5.17 3.61 -3.00
N ILE A 218 -4.43 2.77 -3.70
CA ILE A 218 -4.93 1.65 -4.48
C ILE A 218 -4.34 0.37 -3.90
N ASP A 219 -5.19 -0.51 -3.34
CA ASP A 219 -4.84 -1.82 -2.79
C ASP A 219 -5.56 -2.91 -3.59
N VAL A 220 -4.81 -3.65 -4.40
CA VAL A 220 -5.31 -4.83 -5.11
C VAL A 220 -4.92 -6.05 -4.33
N TYR A 221 -5.87 -6.92 -4.01
CA TYR A 221 -5.59 -8.09 -3.19
C TYR A 221 -6.39 -9.31 -3.57
N LEU A 222 -5.84 -10.47 -3.21
CA LEU A 222 -6.42 -11.80 -3.27
C LEU A 222 -6.52 -12.33 -1.84
N GLN A 223 -7.69 -12.84 -1.47
CA GLN A 223 -7.93 -13.45 -0.16
C GLN A 223 -8.43 -14.89 -0.34
N GLU A 224 -7.54 -15.72 -0.85
CA GLU A 224 -7.74 -17.16 -1.03
C GLU A 224 -6.54 -17.91 -0.48
N THR A 225 -6.80 -19.10 0.08
CA THR A 225 -5.73 -19.96 0.59
C THR A 225 -5.19 -20.84 -0.53
N PHE A 226 -3.86 -20.87 -0.69
CA PHE A 226 -3.17 -21.77 -1.62
C PHE A 226 -1.77 -22.12 -1.09
N GLU A 227 -1.23 -23.26 -1.52
CA GLU A 227 0.12 -23.68 -1.19
C GLU A 227 1.16 -22.67 -1.66
N VAL A 228 2.24 -22.51 -0.86
CA VAL A 228 3.31 -21.57 -1.20
C VAL A 228 4.03 -22.00 -2.47
N ASP A 229 3.89 -21.21 -3.51
CA ASP A 229 4.55 -21.34 -4.81
C ASP A 229 5.02 -19.96 -5.27
N ASP A 230 6.33 -19.78 -5.43
CA ASP A 230 6.92 -18.49 -5.80
C ASP A 230 6.43 -18.01 -7.18
N LEU A 231 6.29 -18.92 -8.17
CA LEU A 231 5.81 -18.56 -9.50
C LEU A 231 4.33 -18.13 -9.47
N LYS A 232 3.54 -18.78 -8.62
CA LYS A 232 2.13 -18.40 -8.43
C LYS A 232 2.02 -17.05 -7.77
N ILE A 233 2.84 -16.79 -6.74
CA ILE A 233 2.91 -15.48 -6.06
C ILE A 233 3.31 -14.38 -7.06
N GLU A 234 4.38 -14.59 -7.84
CA GLU A 234 4.83 -13.65 -8.87
C GLU A 234 3.74 -13.40 -9.93
N GLY A 235 3.07 -14.46 -10.39
CA GLY A 235 1.96 -14.35 -11.32
C GLY A 235 0.79 -13.50 -10.79
N HIS A 236 0.42 -13.66 -9.51
CA HIS A 236 -0.60 -12.82 -8.87
C HIS A 236 -0.15 -11.37 -8.75
N LEU A 237 1.10 -11.11 -8.37
CA LEU A 237 1.63 -9.75 -8.26
C LEU A 237 1.66 -9.03 -9.62
N GLU A 238 1.96 -9.75 -10.73
CA GLU A 238 1.88 -9.17 -12.07
C GLU A 238 0.44 -8.80 -12.47
N ASP A 239 -0.54 -9.67 -12.20
CA ASP A 239 -1.95 -9.34 -12.44
C ASP A 239 -2.38 -8.12 -11.62
N MET A 240 -2.02 -8.08 -10.34
CA MET A 240 -2.32 -6.95 -9.45
C MET A 240 -1.66 -5.65 -9.93
N ARG A 241 -0.45 -5.72 -10.49
CA ARG A 241 0.25 -4.57 -11.10
C ARG A 241 -0.56 -3.97 -12.25
N ILE A 242 -1.05 -4.82 -13.16
CA ILE A 242 -1.89 -4.36 -14.26
C ILE A 242 -3.17 -3.71 -13.73
N LEU A 243 -3.89 -4.39 -12.84
CA LEU A 243 -5.13 -3.88 -12.26
C LEU A 243 -4.92 -2.54 -11.53
N LYS A 244 -3.84 -2.43 -10.74
CA LYS A 244 -3.48 -1.17 -10.08
C LYS A 244 -3.23 -0.04 -11.09
N ASN A 245 -2.53 -0.35 -12.18
CA ASN A 245 -2.29 0.64 -13.24
C ASN A 245 -3.59 1.06 -13.92
N GLU A 246 -4.49 0.12 -14.26
CA GLU A 246 -5.82 0.44 -14.79
C GLU A 246 -6.56 1.46 -13.91
N VAL A 247 -6.56 1.22 -12.60
CA VAL A 247 -7.19 2.14 -11.65
C VAL A 247 -6.49 3.49 -11.64
N PHE A 248 -5.17 3.52 -11.56
CA PHE A 248 -4.41 4.78 -11.54
C PHE A 248 -4.68 5.62 -12.79
N TRP A 249 -4.49 5.02 -13.98
CA TRP A 249 -4.69 5.73 -15.25
C TRP A 249 -6.15 6.12 -15.49
N GLY A 250 -7.11 5.36 -14.97
CA GLY A 250 -8.53 5.71 -15.01
C GLY A 250 -8.93 6.79 -13.99
N SER A 251 -8.12 7.01 -12.94
CA SER A 251 -8.40 7.99 -11.88
C SER A 251 -7.75 9.35 -12.10
N ILE A 252 -6.74 9.46 -12.96
CA ILE A 252 -5.98 10.69 -13.16
C ILE A 252 -6.39 11.36 -14.47
N PRO A 253 -6.78 12.65 -14.47
CA PRO A 253 -7.10 13.40 -15.66
C PRO A 253 -5.92 13.50 -16.63
N ARG A 254 -6.22 13.48 -17.93
CA ARG A 254 -5.20 13.48 -18.99
C ARG A 254 -4.19 14.63 -18.89
N PRO A 255 -4.58 15.89 -18.62
CA PRO A 255 -3.62 16.99 -18.51
C PRO A 255 -2.60 16.76 -17.37
N LEU A 256 -3.05 16.18 -16.24
CA LEU A 256 -2.16 15.86 -15.14
C LEU A 256 -1.22 14.69 -15.50
N LEU A 257 -1.70 13.68 -16.23
CA LEU A 257 -0.85 12.59 -16.72
C LEU A 257 0.27 13.08 -17.63
N GLU A 258 0.00 14.05 -18.52
CA GLU A 258 0.99 14.68 -19.39
C GLU A 258 2.08 15.40 -18.58
N ASN A 259 1.70 16.14 -17.53
CA ASN A 259 2.65 16.75 -16.60
C ASN A 259 3.50 15.72 -15.85
N LEU A 260 2.90 14.62 -15.43
CA LEU A 260 3.60 13.53 -14.71
C LEU A 260 4.57 12.75 -15.62
N ARG A 261 4.37 12.78 -16.95
CA ARG A 261 5.30 12.21 -17.93
C ARG A 261 6.55 13.03 -18.13
N GLY A 262 6.55 14.32 -17.73
CA GLY A 262 7.66 15.24 -18.02
C GLY A 262 7.55 15.91 -19.39
N ASP A 263 6.47 15.71 -20.12
CA ASP A 263 6.21 16.31 -21.45
C ASP A 263 5.74 17.76 -21.35
N SER A 264 6.23 18.53 -20.39
CA SER A 264 5.96 19.98 -20.32
C SER A 264 6.75 20.67 -21.41
N GLY A 265 6.12 20.82 -22.58
CA GLY A 265 6.61 21.60 -23.70
C GLY A 265 6.64 23.11 -23.44
#